data_b06941a53bd48ed2964d855732a03471
#
_entry.id   b06941a53bd48ed2964d855732a03471
#
_cell.length_a   1.000
_cell.length_b   1.000
_cell.length_c   1.000
_cell.angle_alpha   90.00
_cell.angle_beta   90.00
_cell.angle_gamma   90.00
#
_symmetry.space_group_name_H-M   'P 1'
#
loop_
_entity.id
_entity.type
_entity.pdbx_description
1 polymer ?
#
loop_
_entity_poly.entity_id
_entity_poly.type
_entity_poly.pdbx_seq_one_letter_code
_entity_poly.pdbx_strand_id
1 'polypeptide(L)'
;SGQENPKQNDSLEVFRITKYDKNWNKIKSCGLYGANTTVPFDAGSARMTHSGDHLLVRTCHEMYKSSDGNNHQANVTIEVDMPSMTITDSYTGIMNVDYGYVSHSFNQFIKTDGNHIVALDHGDAHPRSAVLVKYNSDFTTGKFFPSYFEQVSNIDVVTYPEYTAGHYNYTGAAIGG
;
A
#
# COMPACT_ATOMS: atom_id res chain seq x y z
N SER A 1 6.96 -5.51 10.97
CA SER A 1 6.34 -5.01 12.21
C SER A 1 6.02 -3.52 12.07
N GLY A 2 5.09 -3.02 12.88
CA GLY A 2 4.69 -1.62 12.93
C GLY A 2 4.67 -1.08 14.35
N GLN A 3 4.73 0.24 14.46
CA GLN A 3 4.59 0.97 15.71
C GLN A 3 3.61 2.14 15.50
N GLU A 4 2.60 2.24 16.36
CA GLU A 4 1.65 3.36 16.32
C GLU A 4 2.34 4.71 16.59
N ASN A 5 1.81 5.75 15.94
CA ASN A 5 2.33 7.10 15.95
C ASN A 5 1.23 8.15 16.20
N PRO A 6 0.54 8.08 17.34
CA PRO A 6 -0.60 8.96 17.60
C PRO A 6 -0.22 10.45 17.73
N LYS A 7 1.06 10.74 17.91
CA LYS A 7 1.59 12.11 17.98
C LYS A 7 2.05 12.66 16.62
N GLN A 8 1.91 11.88 15.55
CA GLN A 8 2.29 12.27 14.20
C GLN A 8 3.76 12.74 14.10
N ASN A 9 4.64 11.98 14.75
CA ASN A 9 6.07 12.28 14.80
C ASN A 9 6.77 11.70 13.57
N ASP A 10 7.28 12.57 12.71
CA ASP A 10 8.00 12.18 11.48
C ASP A 10 9.31 11.44 11.73
N SER A 11 9.85 11.51 12.94
CA SER A 11 11.08 10.80 13.32
C SER A 11 10.82 9.44 13.96
N LEU A 12 9.57 9.02 14.13
CA LEU A 12 9.23 7.73 14.70
C LEU A 12 9.22 6.67 13.60
N GLU A 13 9.87 5.54 13.83
CA GLU A 13 9.79 4.40 12.92
C GLU A 13 8.41 3.75 13.02
N VAL A 14 7.63 3.82 11.95
CA VAL A 14 6.26 3.30 11.91
C VAL A 14 6.15 1.94 11.23
N PHE A 15 7.03 1.64 10.28
CA PHE A 15 7.13 0.32 9.65
C PHE A 15 8.56 -0.19 9.73
N ARG A 16 8.71 -1.48 9.96
CA ARG A 16 10.00 -2.18 9.92
C ARG A 16 9.89 -3.43 9.10
N ILE A 17 10.79 -3.56 8.13
CA ILE A 17 10.97 -4.75 7.31
C ILE A 17 12.26 -5.43 7.75
N THR A 18 12.19 -6.71 8.06
CA THR A 18 13.32 -7.48 8.58
C THR A 18 13.57 -8.67 7.67
N LYS A 19 14.82 -8.82 7.26
CA LYS A 19 15.33 -9.96 6.50
C LYS A 19 15.92 -10.99 7.43
N TYR A 20 15.54 -12.24 7.24
CA TYR A 20 16.06 -13.39 7.94
C TYR A 20 16.69 -14.37 6.95
N ASP A 21 17.63 -15.18 7.43
CA ASP A 21 18.12 -16.33 6.69
C ASP A 21 17.14 -17.52 6.78
N LYS A 22 17.47 -18.62 6.08
CA LYS A 22 16.66 -19.84 6.10
C LYS A 22 16.56 -20.54 7.47
N ASN A 23 17.42 -20.16 8.42
CA ASN A 23 17.42 -20.68 9.78
C ASN A 23 16.78 -19.70 10.77
N TRP A 24 16.09 -18.65 10.26
CA TRP A 24 15.46 -17.59 11.04
C TRP A 24 16.43 -16.72 11.84
N ASN A 25 17.70 -16.67 11.49
CA ASN A 25 18.62 -15.69 12.04
C ASN A 25 18.38 -14.34 11.35
N LYS A 26 18.24 -13.29 12.14
CA LYS A 26 18.10 -11.93 11.61
C LYS A 26 19.36 -11.52 10.88
N ILE A 27 19.22 -11.11 9.63
CA ILE A 27 20.32 -10.58 8.81
C ILE A 27 20.40 -9.07 8.97
N LYS A 28 19.31 -8.38 8.61
CA LYS A 28 19.25 -6.91 8.60
C LYS A 28 17.80 -6.43 8.63
N SER A 29 17.60 -5.17 8.97
CA SER A 29 16.30 -4.53 8.86
C SER A 29 16.43 -3.10 8.36
N CYS A 30 15.35 -2.59 7.78
CA CYS A 30 15.16 -1.19 7.44
C CYS A 30 13.82 -0.70 7.98
N GLY A 31 13.73 0.60 8.24
CA GLY A 31 12.55 1.25 8.79
C GLY A 31 12.05 2.38 7.91
N LEU A 32 10.75 2.58 7.91
CA LEU A 32 10.10 3.75 7.35
C LEU A 32 9.61 4.63 8.50
N TYR A 33 9.96 5.91 8.45
CA TYR A 33 9.74 6.84 9.55
C TYR A 33 8.65 7.84 9.21
N GLY A 34 7.80 8.19 10.18
CA GLY A 34 6.66 9.08 10.02
C GLY A 34 5.65 8.57 8.99
N ALA A 35 6.03 8.68 7.72
CA ALA A 35 5.33 8.10 6.57
C ALA A 35 3.83 8.42 6.53
N ASN A 36 3.46 9.62 7.02
CA ASN A 36 2.05 10.01 7.11
C ASN A 36 1.18 8.95 7.83
N THR A 37 1.73 8.27 8.85
CA THR A 37 1.11 7.10 9.48
C THR A 37 0.87 7.33 10.96
N THR A 38 -0.37 7.12 11.41
CA THR A 38 -0.74 7.02 12.83
C THR A 38 -0.84 5.57 13.27
N VAL A 39 -1.51 4.73 12.46
CA VAL A 39 -1.66 3.29 12.74
C VAL A 39 -1.17 2.49 11.55
N PRO A 40 -0.02 1.82 11.65
CA PRO A 40 0.48 0.95 10.60
C PRO A 40 -0.32 -0.37 10.55
N PHE A 41 -0.50 -0.91 9.35
CA PHE A 41 -1.26 -2.15 9.09
C PHE A 41 -2.74 -2.09 9.51
N ASP A 42 -3.30 -0.88 9.59
CA ASP A 42 -4.68 -0.70 10.02
C ASP A 42 -5.64 -1.35 9.03
N ALA A 43 -6.49 -2.25 9.55
CA ALA A 43 -7.50 -3.02 8.81
C ALA A 43 -6.98 -3.71 7.52
N GLY A 44 -5.67 -3.75 7.31
CA GLY A 44 -5.05 -4.24 6.09
C GLY A 44 -4.36 -5.59 6.23
N SER A 45 -4.19 -6.25 5.11
CA SER A 45 -3.25 -7.37 4.95
C SER A 45 -1.91 -6.83 4.45
N ALA A 46 -0.83 -7.56 4.66
CA ALA A 46 0.45 -7.26 4.04
C ALA A 46 0.73 -8.28 2.93
N ARG A 47 1.11 -7.78 1.76
CA ARG A 47 1.52 -8.59 0.61
C ARG A 47 2.87 -8.12 0.11
N MET A 48 3.60 -9.05 -0.46
CA MET A 48 4.94 -8.78 -1.00
C MET A 48 5.12 -9.44 -2.36
N THR A 49 5.86 -8.78 -3.20
CA THR A 49 6.39 -9.33 -4.46
C THR A 49 7.79 -8.78 -4.67
N HIS A 50 8.54 -9.34 -5.60
CA HIS A 50 9.86 -8.82 -5.95
C HIS A 50 10.12 -8.93 -7.44
N SER A 51 10.99 -8.04 -7.92
CA SER A 51 11.59 -8.11 -9.24
C SER A 51 13.09 -7.87 -9.08
N GLY A 52 13.91 -8.86 -9.47
CA GLY A 52 15.34 -8.82 -9.15
C GLY A 52 15.56 -8.61 -7.64
N ASP A 53 16.33 -7.60 -7.32
CA ASP A 53 16.67 -7.21 -5.95
C ASP A 53 15.67 -6.22 -5.30
N HIS A 54 14.64 -5.81 -6.01
CA HIS A 54 13.61 -4.90 -5.51
C HIS A 54 12.45 -5.66 -4.89
N LEU A 55 12.29 -5.52 -3.57
CA LEU A 55 11.14 -6.02 -2.83
C LEU A 55 10.09 -4.94 -2.73
N LEU A 56 8.85 -5.28 -3.04
CA LEU A 56 7.69 -4.42 -2.91
C LEU A 56 6.78 -4.97 -1.82
N VAL A 57 6.49 -4.14 -0.86
CA VAL A 57 5.57 -4.45 0.24
C VAL A 57 4.36 -3.53 0.14
N ARG A 58 3.16 -4.10 0.12
CA ARG A 58 1.92 -3.36 0.10
C ARG A 58 1.04 -3.72 1.28
N THR A 59 0.52 -2.69 1.94
CA THR A 59 -0.37 -2.80 3.09
C THR A 59 -1.28 -1.58 3.17
N CYS A 60 -2.06 -1.49 4.23
CA CYS A 60 -2.87 -0.32 4.57
C CYS A 60 -2.34 0.34 5.85
N HIS A 61 -2.60 1.64 6.00
CA HIS A 61 -2.35 2.38 7.21
C HIS A 61 -3.45 3.42 7.47
N GLU A 62 -3.58 3.86 8.70
CA GLU A 62 -4.26 5.09 9.03
C GLU A 62 -3.29 6.26 8.91
N MET A 63 -3.68 7.29 8.16
CA MET A 63 -2.85 8.47 7.91
C MET A 63 -2.92 9.47 9.07
N TYR A 64 -2.07 10.49 9.01
CA TYR A 64 -2.16 11.66 9.85
C TYR A 64 -3.51 12.36 9.68
N LYS A 65 -3.88 13.13 10.67
CA LYS A 65 -5.11 13.91 10.64
C LYS A 65 -5.11 14.87 9.44
N SER A 66 -6.13 14.79 8.64
CA SER A 66 -6.32 15.67 7.49
C SER A 66 -7.06 16.96 7.86
N SER A 67 -7.25 17.86 6.89
CA SER A 67 -7.89 19.15 7.11
C SER A 67 -9.36 19.08 7.55
N ASP A 68 -10.03 17.95 7.29
CA ASP A 68 -11.40 17.69 7.75
C ASP A 68 -11.47 17.21 9.20
N GLY A 69 -10.31 17.04 9.85
CA GLY A 69 -10.21 16.62 11.24
C GLY A 69 -10.20 15.11 11.45
N ASN A 70 -10.23 14.32 10.39
CA ASN A 70 -10.27 12.86 10.44
C ASN A 70 -8.92 12.24 10.05
N ASN A 71 -8.68 11.05 10.58
CA ASN A 71 -7.60 10.18 10.11
C ASN A 71 -8.20 9.22 9.08
N HIS A 72 -7.75 9.33 7.85
CA HIS A 72 -8.21 8.47 6.77
C HIS A 72 -7.28 7.28 6.59
N GLN A 73 -7.83 6.17 6.14
CA GLN A 73 -7.04 5.00 5.77
C GLN A 73 -6.61 5.09 4.30
N ALA A 74 -5.42 4.58 4.01
CA ALA A 74 -4.92 4.49 2.65
C ALA A 74 -3.99 3.28 2.49
N ASN A 75 -3.74 2.90 1.25
CA ASN A 75 -2.77 1.87 0.94
C ASN A 75 -1.35 2.44 0.99
N VAL A 76 -0.44 1.66 1.52
CA VAL A 76 0.99 1.95 1.56
C VAL A 76 1.73 0.97 0.66
N THR A 77 2.61 1.48 -0.17
CA THR A 77 3.57 0.65 -0.90
C THR A 77 4.98 1.10 -0.55
N ILE A 78 5.84 0.14 -0.24
CA ILE A 78 7.22 0.36 0.17
C ILE A 78 8.12 -0.44 -0.76
N GLU A 79 9.12 0.21 -1.35
CA GLU A 79 10.16 -0.45 -2.12
C GLU A 79 11.43 -0.59 -1.27
N VAL A 80 12.02 -1.77 -1.29
CA VAL A 80 13.25 -2.08 -0.56
C VAL A 80 14.27 -2.68 -1.50
N ASP A 81 15.47 -2.12 -1.53
CA ASP A 81 16.64 -2.79 -2.09
C ASP A 81 17.07 -3.92 -1.15
N MET A 82 16.89 -5.16 -1.58
CA MET A 82 17.11 -6.33 -0.73
C MET A 82 18.59 -6.59 -0.36
N PRO A 83 19.58 -6.32 -1.23
CA PRO A 83 20.98 -6.47 -0.85
C PRO A 83 21.40 -5.50 0.24
N SER A 84 21.11 -4.23 0.08
CA SER A 84 21.46 -3.21 1.07
C SER A 84 20.50 -3.14 2.23
N MET A 85 19.29 -3.69 2.11
CA MET A 85 18.19 -3.51 3.04
C MET A 85 17.95 -2.02 3.32
N THR A 86 17.73 -1.28 2.25
CA THR A 86 17.43 0.15 2.28
C THR A 86 16.09 0.39 1.62
N ILE A 87 15.24 1.20 2.23
CA ILE A 87 14.01 1.67 1.59
C ILE A 87 14.43 2.70 0.55
N THR A 88 14.11 2.42 -0.71
CA THR A 88 14.46 3.24 -1.86
C THR A 88 13.33 4.17 -2.26
N ASP A 89 12.09 3.75 -2.02
CA ASP A 89 10.91 4.57 -2.27
C ASP A 89 9.71 4.12 -1.45
N SER A 90 8.72 5.01 -1.29
CA SER A 90 7.45 4.68 -0.66
C SER A 90 6.33 5.59 -1.14
N TYR A 91 5.13 5.03 -1.22
CA TYR A 91 3.91 5.76 -1.45
C TYR A 91 2.97 5.60 -0.25
N THR A 92 2.68 6.72 0.41
CA THR A 92 1.95 6.75 1.69
C THR A 92 0.72 7.67 1.67
N GLY A 93 0.36 8.15 0.49
CA GLY A 93 -0.80 9.01 0.28
C GLY A 93 -2.01 8.26 -0.27
N ILE A 94 -3.09 9.00 -0.43
CA ILE A 94 -4.29 8.50 -1.07
C ILE A 94 -4.03 8.35 -2.56
N MET A 95 -4.34 7.19 -3.10
CA MET A 95 -4.30 6.95 -4.52
C MET A 95 -5.63 7.38 -5.14
N ASN A 96 -5.57 8.39 -5.99
CA ASN A 96 -6.73 8.83 -6.75
C ASN A 96 -6.88 8.00 -8.03
N VAL A 97 -8.10 7.60 -8.30
CA VAL A 97 -8.52 6.94 -9.53
C VAL A 97 -9.64 7.75 -10.16
N ASP A 98 -9.96 7.52 -11.43
CA ASP A 98 -10.94 8.35 -12.18
C ASP A 98 -12.31 8.45 -11.50
N TYR A 99 -12.67 7.47 -10.70
CA TYR A 99 -13.96 7.42 -10.00
C TYR A 99 -13.89 7.80 -8.53
N GLY A 100 -12.77 8.30 -8.05
CA GLY A 100 -12.58 8.64 -6.65
C GLY A 100 -11.21 8.20 -6.15
N TYR A 101 -11.11 7.85 -4.88
CA TYR A 101 -9.86 7.41 -4.29
C TYR A 101 -9.97 6.00 -3.74
N VAL A 102 -8.87 5.26 -3.82
CA VAL A 102 -8.77 3.93 -3.21
C VAL A 102 -8.34 4.10 -1.77
N SER A 103 -9.30 3.98 -0.88
CA SER A 103 -9.14 4.09 0.56
C SER A 103 -9.83 2.92 1.25
N HIS A 104 -9.50 2.68 2.52
CA HIS A 104 -10.09 1.60 3.31
C HIS A 104 -9.96 0.23 2.67
N SER A 105 -8.84 -0.03 2.01
CA SER A 105 -8.64 -1.31 1.35
C SER A 105 -8.27 -2.37 2.37
N PHE A 106 -9.09 -3.40 2.47
CA PHE A 106 -8.92 -4.46 3.46
C PHE A 106 -8.07 -5.63 2.95
N ASN A 107 -7.97 -5.80 1.65
CA ASN A 107 -7.21 -6.87 1.02
C ASN A 107 -6.30 -6.27 -0.04
N GLN A 108 -5.02 -6.22 0.26
CA GLN A 108 -4.02 -5.78 -0.69
C GLN A 108 -3.46 -6.97 -1.45
N PHE A 109 -3.26 -6.78 -2.73
CA PHE A 109 -2.57 -7.71 -3.59
C PHE A 109 -1.56 -6.94 -4.43
N ILE A 110 -0.37 -7.50 -4.60
CA ILE A 110 0.67 -6.91 -5.43
C ILE A 110 1.46 -8.02 -6.14
N LYS A 111 1.69 -7.84 -7.43
CA LYS A 111 2.53 -8.73 -8.27
C LYS A 111 3.35 -7.91 -9.24
N THR A 112 4.42 -8.51 -9.73
CA THR A 112 5.21 -7.97 -10.84
C THR A 112 5.49 -9.04 -11.88
N ASP A 113 5.53 -8.62 -13.15
CA ASP A 113 6.00 -9.43 -14.27
C ASP A 113 7.48 -9.14 -14.63
N GLY A 114 8.15 -8.33 -13.80
CA GLY A 114 9.51 -7.87 -14.02
C GLY A 114 9.61 -6.47 -14.64
N ASN A 115 8.57 -6.04 -15.37
CA ASN A 115 8.53 -4.72 -16.02
C ASN A 115 7.45 -3.81 -15.45
N HIS A 116 6.37 -4.42 -14.94
CA HIS A 116 5.24 -3.69 -14.40
C HIS A 116 4.90 -4.22 -13.02
N ILE A 117 4.28 -3.38 -12.22
CA ILE A 117 3.67 -3.77 -10.97
C ILE A 117 2.17 -3.63 -11.10
N VAL A 118 1.48 -4.65 -10.65
CA VAL A 118 0.03 -4.69 -10.64
C VAL A 118 -0.42 -4.86 -9.20
N ALA A 119 -1.27 -3.96 -8.74
CA ALA A 119 -1.95 -4.07 -7.47
C ALA A 119 -3.44 -4.25 -7.69
N LEU A 120 -4.05 -5.11 -6.90
CA LEU A 120 -5.49 -5.27 -6.85
C LEU A 120 -5.93 -4.95 -5.43
N ASP A 121 -6.74 -3.94 -5.31
CA ASP A 121 -7.22 -3.43 -4.03
C ASP A 121 -8.74 -3.54 -3.98
N HIS A 122 -9.23 -3.72 -2.78
CA HIS A 122 -10.64 -3.68 -2.49
C HIS A 122 -10.95 -2.31 -1.88
N GLY A 123 -11.45 -1.41 -2.69
CA GLY A 123 -11.74 -0.03 -2.29
C GLY A 123 -13.08 0.10 -1.57
N ASP A 124 -13.07 0.78 -0.44
CA ASP A 124 -14.26 1.08 0.36
C ASP A 124 -14.79 2.50 0.12
N ALA A 125 -14.09 3.31 -0.63
CA ALA A 125 -14.57 4.61 -1.06
C ALA A 125 -15.60 4.47 -2.20
N HIS A 126 -16.44 5.48 -2.36
CA HIS A 126 -17.41 5.49 -3.48
C HIS A 126 -16.73 5.83 -4.82
N PRO A 127 -17.02 5.11 -5.89
CA PRO A 127 -17.78 3.86 -5.94
C PRO A 127 -16.97 2.68 -5.35
N ARG A 128 -17.63 1.82 -4.58
CA ARG A 128 -17.00 0.63 -4.01
C ARG A 128 -16.73 -0.40 -5.09
N SER A 129 -15.50 -0.86 -5.15
CA SER A 129 -15.10 -1.81 -6.20
C SER A 129 -13.84 -2.57 -5.85
N ALA A 130 -13.55 -3.63 -6.58
CA ALA A 130 -12.21 -4.14 -6.70
C ALA A 130 -11.49 -3.32 -7.78
N VAL A 131 -10.39 -2.70 -7.44
CA VAL A 131 -9.66 -1.78 -8.31
C VAL A 131 -8.33 -2.38 -8.72
N LEU A 132 -8.16 -2.53 -10.03
CA LEU A 132 -6.89 -2.95 -10.60
C LEU A 132 -6.05 -1.71 -10.94
N VAL A 133 -4.86 -1.64 -10.37
CA VAL A 133 -3.92 -0.55 -10.62
C VAL A 133 -2.65 -1.12 -11.23
N LYS A 134 -2.25 -0.57 -12.34
CA LYS A 134 -0.98 -0.86 -12.97
C LYS A 134 -0.06 0.33 -12.80
N TYR A 135 1.12 0.06 -12.24
CA TYR A 135 2.16 1.05 -12.09
C TYR A 135 3.23 0.84 -13.14
N ASN A 136 3.66 1.93 -13.75
CA ASN A 136 4.92 1.92 -14.46
C ASN A 136 6.04 2.04 -13.44
N SER A 137 6.98 1.14 -13.47
CA SER A 137 8.13 1.18 -12.57
C SER A 137 9.42 1.29 -13.37
N ASP A 138 10.30 2.10 -12.86
CA ASP A 138 11.69 2.10 -13.27
C ASP A 138 12.54 1.67 -12.08
N PHE A 139 12.72 0.37 -11.95
CA PHE A 139 13.53 -0.20 -10.88
C PHE A 139 14.98 0.25 -10.90
N THR A 140 15.44 0.81 -12.02
CA THR A 140 16.84 1.22 -12.13
C THR A 140 17.11 2.55 -11.45
N THR A 141 16.11 3.40 -11.33
CA THR A 141 16.24 4.72 -10.71
C THR A 141 15.83 4.74 -9.24
N GLY A 142 15.21 3.69 -8.72
CA GLY A 142 14.66 3.67 -7.38
C GLY A 142 13.53 4.67 -7.15
N LYS A 143 13.02 5.28 -8.22
CA LYS A 143 11.97 6.30 -8.15
C LYS A 143 10.63 5.70 -8.54
N PHE A 144 10.19 4.79 -7.74
CA PHE A 144 8.97 4.04 -7.99
C PHE A 144 7.70 4.86 -7.73
N PHE A 145 7.72 5.68 -6.67
CA PHE A 145 6.62 6.54 -6.22
C PHE A 145 7.16 7.90 -5.78
N PRO A 146 6.32 8.92 -5.80
CA PRO A 146 5.08 9.16 -6.53
C PRO A 146 5.31 9.59 -7.98
N SER A 147 6.56 9.81 -8.38
CA SER A 147 6.91 10.45 -9.66
C SER A 147 6.62 9.55 -10.88
N TYR A 148 6.48 8.27 -10.64
CA TYR A 148 6.23 7.25 -11.67
C TYR A 148 4.88 6.57 -11.52
N PHE A 149 4.02 7.15 -10.73
CA PHE A 149 2.66 6.71 -10.65
C PHE A 149 1.95 7.11 -11.94
N GLU A 150 1.87 6.19 -12.85
CA GLU A 150 0.98 6.28 -13.99
C GLU A 150 -0.07 5.20 -13.84
N GLN A 151 -1.28 5.65 -13.63
CA GLN A 151 -2.42 4.78 -13.68
C GLN A 151 -2.73 4.48 -15.15
N VAL A 152 -2.31 3.31 -15.59
CA VAL A 152 -2.48 2.92 -17.00
C VAL A 152 -3.88 2.44 -17.30
N SER A 153 -4.60 1.95 -16.32
CA SER A 153 -6.03 1.62 -16.44
C SER A 153 -6.67 1.48 -15.08
N ASN A 154 -7.75 2.23 -14.86
CA ASN A 154 -8.76 1.90 -13.89
C ASN A 154 -9.70 0.88 -14.52
N ILE A 155 -9.57 -0.34 -14.11
CA ILE A 155 -10.58 -1.32 -14.45
C ILE A 155 -11.31 -1.61 -13.14
N ASP A 156 -12.55 -1.17 -13.07
CA ASP A 156 -13.47 -1.73 -12.11
C ASP A 156 -13.65 -3.19 -12.47
N VAL A 157 -12.94 -4.05 -11.77
CA VAL A 157 -13.04 -5.50 -12.00
C VAL A 157 -14.41 -5.99 -11.56
N VAL A 158 -14.92 -5.44 -10.48
CA VAL A 158 -16.28 -5.65 -9.99
C VAL A 158 -16.78 -4.38 -9.35
N THR A 159 -17.81 -3.79 -9.93
CA THR A 159 -18.57 -2.72 -9.28
C THR A 159 -19.70 -3.37 -8.47
N TYR A 160 -19.86 -2.96 -7.22
CA TYR A 160 -20.98 -3.44 -6.40
C TYR A 160 -22.24 -2.67 -6.79
N PRO A 161 -23.19 -3.30 -7.50
CA PRO A 161 -24.28 -2.58 -8.19
C PRO A 161 -25.32 -1.96 -7.26
N GLU A 162 -25.31 -2.30 -5.98
CA GLU A 162 -26.34 -1.88 -5.03
C GLU A 162 -25.82 -0.88 -3.99
N TYR A 163 -24.74 -0.16 -4.27
CA TYR A 163 -24.28 0.84 -3.35
C TYR A 163 -25.24 2.03 -3.31
N THR A 164 -25.97 2.12 -2.23
CA THR A 164 -26.71 3.33 -1.86
C THR A 164 -25.96 4.02 -0.73
N ALA A 165 -25.74 5.32 -0.83
CA ALA A 165 -25.04 6.08 0.21
C ALA A 165 -25.63 5.79 1.60
N GLY A 166 -24.79 5.32 2.52
CA GLY A 166 -25.20 4.94 3.87
C GLY A 166 -25.55 3.46 4.09
N HIS A 167 -25.57 2.64 3.03
CA HIS A 167 -25.72 1.18 3.18
C HIS A 167 -24.38 0.48 2.99
N TYR A 168 -23.88 -0.11 4.04
CA TYR A 168 -22.64 -0.90 4.07
C TYR A 168 -22.93 -2.39 3.89
N ASN A 169 -23.67 -2.77 2.86
CA ASN A 169 -23.82 -4.18 2.50
C ASN A 169 -22.54 -4.67 1.85
N TYR A 170 -21.55 -4.81 2.68
CA TYR A 170 -20.23 -5.20 2.28
C TYR A 170 -20.05 -6.69 2.51
N THR A 171 -20.13 -7.45 1.46
CA THR A 171 -19.63 -8.81 1.48
C THR A 171 -18.17 -8.77 1.11
N GLY A 172 -17.30 -8.95 2.09
CA GLY A 172 -15.87 -8.92 1.87
C GLY A 172 -15.46 -9.89 0.78
N ALA A 173 -14.94 -9.37 -0.32
CA ALA A 173 -14.30 -10.20 -1.31
C ALA A 173 -12.88 -10.49 -0.84
N ALA A 174 -12.51 -11.75 -0.68
CA ALA A 174 -11.13 -12.13 -0.48
C ALA A 174 -10.43 -12.17 -1.83
N ILE A 175 -9.41 -11.33 -1.99
CA ILE A 175 -8.52 -11.41 -3.14
C ILE A 175 -7.44 -12.40 -2.77
N GLY A 176 -7.58 -13.62 -3.27
CA GLY A 176 -6.59 -14.67 -3.12
C GLY A 176 -5.52 -14.58 -4.21
N GLY A 177 -4.28 -14.86 -3.86
CA GLY A 177 -3.17 -14.96 -4.80
C GLY A 177 -2.15 -15.98 -4.36
#